data_0464b8c2fb7e1a6053d0b041b58c9c33
#
_entry.id   0464b8c2fb7e1a6053d0b041b58c9c33
#
_cell.length_a   1.000
_cell.length_b   1.000
_cell.length_c   1.000
_cell.angle_alpha   90.00
_cell.angle_beta   90.00
_cell.angle_gamma   90.00
#
_symmetry.space_group_name_H-M   'P 1'
#
loop_
_entity.id
_entity.type
_entity.pdbx_description
1 polymer ?
#
loop_
_entity_poly.entity_id
_entity_poly.type
_entity_poly.pdbx_seq_one_letter_code
_entity_poly.pdbx_strand_id
1 'polypeptide(L)'
;MDLESLVSWSRAQFALTAMYHWLFVPLTLGLGVIMSLAETKYYRSGDEFWKKSTKFWQKLFGINFAIGVATGIILEFQFGTNWSNYSWFVGDIFGAPLAIEGILAFFMESTFIAVMFFGWGKVSKGFHLASSWLTIIGATISAVWILVANAWMQNPQGMVFNPETMRNEMSDFWAVALSPTAIIKFLHTVTSSWTLGTFFALGICALYLLRKRNVEFARRNLKIIAPFGFVAAMLTAMTGHSSAVDVATNQPMKLAAMEAIYDTGKCTSEGCTEDGEGVGLGVIGLLNPDKQLPDGGKPSHIFNIEAPRLLSYMVAGTGTHYVPGVINILEGGYRQPDGKIAISTEEKMRRGRIAIDALNAFRSARKAGDSISAEQHRTVLMENFPYYGYGYFTSKYETVPNIPLTYYSFRVMVGLGGAFLLLFLILTWYAYKRNEKLASTRWLLWASIILTPLAWVASEAGWVVAEVGRQPWTIQNLLPVHAAISKIEASSVMITFALFFLLFTIMLVAEINIMRKAIKQGPDQH
;
A
#
# COMPACT_ATOMS: atom_id res chain seq x y z
N MET A 1 10.93 -29.21 -11.59
CA MET A 1 10.87 -27.76 -11.65
C MET A 1 11.29 -27.24 -10.28
N ASP A 2 12.22 -26.31 -10.25
CA ASP A 2 12.98 -25.88 -9.07
C ASP A 2 12.13 -25.03 -8.10
N LEU A 3 12.48 -25.01 -6.82
CA LEU A 3 11.84 -24.19 -5.77
C LEU A 3 11.84 -22.70 -6.17
N GLU A 4 12.90 -22.24 -6.81
CA GLU A 4 13.03 -20.87 -7.30
C GLU A 4 11.94 -20.51 -8.33
N SER A 5 11.61 -21.43 -9.23
CA SER A 5 10.52 -21.25 -10.18
C SER A 5 9.17 -21.15 -9.48
N LEU A 6 8.90 -22.00 -8.49
CA LEU A 6 7.66 -21.93 -7.69
C LEU A 6 7.53 -20.61 -6.94
N VAL A 7 8.62 -20.15 -6.31
CA VAL A 7 8.66 -18.84 -5.60
C VAL A 7 8.34 -17.70 -6.57
N SER A 8 8.98 -17.70 -7.73
CA SER A 8 8.81 -16.64 -8.73
C SER A 8 7.39 -16.58 -9.29
N TRP A 9 6.78 -17.72 -9.62
CA TRP A 9 5.41 -17.76 -10.11
C TRP A 9 4.38 -17.43 -9.03
N SER A 10 4.58 -17.87 -7.77
CA SER A 10 3.68 -17.53 -6.67
C SER A 10 3.69 -16.01 -6.38
N ARG A 11 4.88 -15.39 -6.42
CA ARG A 11 5.03 -13.93 -6.30
C ARG A 11 4.35 -13.20 -7.46
N ALA A 12 4.60 -13.65 -8.70
CA ALA A 12 4.01 -13.04 -9.89
C ALA A 12 2.48 -13.12 -9.86
N GLN A 13 1.91 -14.27 -9.46
CA GLN A 13 0.46 -14.44 -9.36
C GLN A 13 -0.15 -13.54 -8.28
N PHE A 14 0.47 -13.45 -7.12
CA PHE A 14 -0.01 -12.56 -6.06
C PHE A 14 0.06 -11.09 -6.50
N ALA A 15 1.19 -10.67 -7.08
CA ALA A 15 1.35 -9.32 -7.62
C ALA A 15 0.30 -9.00 -8.69
N LEU A 16 0.07 -9.91 -9.64
CA LEU A 16 -0.96 -9.77 -10.67
C LEU A 16 -2.33 -9.50 -10.04
N THR A 17 -2.75 -10.37 -9.12
CA THR A 17 -4.07 -10.29 -8.51
C THR A 17 -4.22 -9.02 -7.66
N ALA A 18 -3.20 -8.68 -6.87
CA ALA A 18 -3.20 -7.48 -6.04
C ALA A 18 -3.26 -6.20 -6.88
N MET A 19 -2.48 -6.09 -7.96
CA MET A 19 -2.48 -4.94 -8.86
C MET A 19 -3.82 -4.80 -9.60
N TYR A 20 -4.39 -5.90 -10.12
CA TYR A 20 -5.73 -5.82 -10.74
C TYR A 20 -6.80 -5.41 -9.73
N HIS A 21 -6.81 -5.97 -8.52
CA HIS A 21 -7.75 -5.57 -7.47
C HIS A 21 -7.59 -4.09 -7.11
N TRP A 22 -6.35 -3.62 -7.04
CA TRP A 22 -6.05 -2.23 -6.71
C TRP A 22 -6.45 -1.22 -7.80
N LEU A 23 -6.74 -1.64 -9.04
CA LEU A 23 -7.34 -0.74 -10.03
C LEU A 23 -8.73 -0.26 -9.60
N PHE A 24 -9.48 -1.06 -8.85
CA PHE A 24 -10.88 -0.83 -8.49
C PHE A 24 -11.07 -0.25 -7.09
N VAL A 25 -10.28 -0.69 -6.11
CA VAL A 25 -10.43 -0.27 -4.70
C VAL A 25 -10.30 1.24 -4.52
N PRO A 26 -9.24 1.93 -4.97
CA PRO A 26 -9.10 3.36 -4.75
C PRO A 26 -10.18 4.17 -5.48
N LEU A 27 -10.63 3.69 -6.64
CA LEU A 27 -11.73 4.33 -7.34
C LEU A 27 -13.04 4.20 -6.55
N THR A 28 -13.34 3.04 -5.96
CA THR A 28 -14.49 2.84 -5.07
C THR A 28 -14.47 3.83 -3.90
N LEU A 29 -13.36 3.89 -3.17
CA LEU A 29 -13.26 4.76 -1.99
C LEU A 29 -13.39 6.25 -2.34
N GLY A 30 -12.71 6.71 -3.39
CA GLY A 30 -12.72 8.12 -3.75
C GLY A 30 -14.01 8.57 -4.44
N LEU A 31 -14.51 7.80 -5.41
CA LEU A 31 -15.74 8.13 -6.13
C LEU A 31 -16.97 8.06 -5.23
N GLY A 32 -16.99 7.12 -4.28
CA GLY A 32 -18.05 7.00 -3.30
C GLY A 32 -18.21 8.25 -2.43
N VAL A 33 -17.10 8.85 -1.99
CA VAL A 33 -17.16 10.13 -1.25
C VAL A 33 -17.72 11.25 -2.12
N ILE A 34 -17.29 11.38 -3.38
CA ILE A 34 -17.78 12.39 -4.31
C ILE A 34 -19.30 12.23 -4.53
N MET A 35 -19.77 11.02 -4.74
CA MET A 35 -21.17 10.66 -4.87
C MET A 35 -21.97 11.10 -3.61
N SER A 36 -21.48 10.72 -2.43
CA SER A 36 -22.15 11.04 -1.15
C SER A 36 -22.15 12.55 -0.85
N LEU A 37 -21.11 13.29 -1.25
CA LEU A 37 -21.08 14.74 -1.16
C LEU A 37 -22.10 15.40 -2.10
N ALA A 38 -22.26 14.89 -3.32
CA ALA A 38 -23.31 15.35 -4.25
C ALA A 38 -24.71 15.09 -3.69
N GLU A 39 -24.94 13.90 -3.11
CA GLU A 39 -26.21 13.57 -2.46
C GLU A 39 -26.48 14.43 -1.22
N THR A 40 -25.44 14.72 -0.42
CA THR A 40 -25.56 15.65 0.72
C THR A 40 -26.02 17.03 0.26
N LYS A 41 -25.55 17.51 -0.91
CA LYS A 41 -26.03 18.75 -1.49
C LYS A 41 -27.49 18.65 -1.95
N TYR A 42 -27.89 17.54 -2.55
CA TYR A 42 -29.30 17.30 -2.88
C TYR A 42 -30.20 17.32 -1.63
N TYR A 43 -29.79 16.62 -0.59
CA TYR A 43 -30.55 16.57 0.66
C TYR A 43 -30.76 17.97 1.27
N ARG A 44 -29.71 18.81 1.27
CA ARG A 44 -29.76 20.15 1.86
C ARG A 44 -30.48 21.19 1.01
N SER A 45 -30.36 21.10 -0.31
CA SER A 45 -30.88 22.15 -1.23
C SER A 45 -32.21 21.77 -1.88
N GLY A 46 -32.55 20.49 -1.96
CA GLY A 46 -33.68 19.99 -2.77
C GLY A 46 -33.50 20.12 -4.28
N ASP A 47 -32.34 20.60 -4.76
CA ASP A 47 -32.07 20.85 -6.18
C ASP A 47 -31.92 19.53 -6.95
N GLU A 48 -32.85 19.26 -7.87
CA GLU A 48 -32.88 18.04 -8.70
C GLU A 48 -31.61 17.85 -9.55
N PHE A 49 -30.86 18.93 -9.81
CA PHE A 49 -29.54 18.83 -10.43
C PHE A 49 -28.62 17.89 -9.63
N TRP A 50 -28.55 18.06 -8.31
CA TRP A 50 -27.68 17.25 -7.45
C TRP A 50 -28.14 15.81 -7.36
N LYS A 51 -29.46 15.53 -7.45
CA LYS A 51 -29.99 14.19 -7.54
C LYS A 51 -29.55 13.47 -8.82
N LYS A 52 -29.65 14.15 -9.97
CA LYS A 52 -29.15 13.64 -11.26
C LYS A 52 -27.64 13.39 -11.21
N SER A 53 -26.92 14.33 -10.61
CA SER A 53 -25.46 14.20 -10.43
C SER A 53 -25.11 12.99 -9.56
N THR A 54 -25.80 12.80 -8.45
CA THR A 54 -25.62 11.63 -7.57
C THR A 54 -25.87 10.33 -8.31
N LYS A 55 -26.99 10.22 -9.03
CA LYS A 55 -27.32 9.01 -9.80
C LYS A 55 -26.28 8.68 -10.88
N PHE A 56 -25.71 9.70 -11.51
CA PHE A 56 -24.64 9.51 -12.49
C PHE A 56 -23.37 8.91 -11.82
N TRP A 57 -22.90 9.52 -10.72
CA TRP A 57 -21.76 9.00 -9.99
C TRP A 57 -22.02 7.64 -9.37
N GLN A 58 -23.23 7.40 -8.85
CA GLN A 58 -23.70 6.13 -8.30
C GLN A 58 -23.64 5.00 -9.33
N LYS A 59 -24.02 5.26 -10.58
CA LYS A 59 -23.94 4.27 -11.66
C LYS A 59 -22.48 3.86 -11.92
N LEU A 60 -21.57 4.84 -12.02
CA LEU A 60 -20.15 4.55 -12.24
C LEU A 60 -19.54 3.84 -11.03
N PHE A 61 -19.87 4.27 -9.82
CA PHE A 61 -19.50 3.59 -8.59
C PHE A 61 -19.91 2.12 -8.58
N GLY A 62 -21.16 1.83 -8.90
CA GLY A 62 -21.68 0.46 -8.88
C GLY A 62 -21.03 -0.48 -9.89
N ILE A 63 -20.70 0.03 -11.09
CA ILE A 63 -19.96 -0.75 -12.10
C ILE A 63 -18.60 -1.16 -11.53
N ASN A 64 -17.85 -0.21 -10.99
CA ASN A 64 -16.52 -0.43 -10.41
C ASN A 64 -16.56 -1.33 -9.16
N PHE A 65 -17.52 -1.07 -8.26
CA PHE A 65 -17.67 -1.80 -7.00
C PHE A 65 -17.88 -3.30 -7.23
N ALA A 66 -18.76 -3.68 -8.17
CA ALA A 66 -19.05 -5.09 -8.46
C ALA A 66 -17.79 -5.87 -8.90
N ILE A 67 -16.92 -5.25 -9.69
CA ILE A 67 -15.68 -5.87 -10.15
C ILE A 67 -14.62 -5.87 -9.03
N GLY A 68 -14.57 -4.79 -8.24
CA GLY A 68 -13.72 -4.71 -7.07
C GLY A 68 -13.97 -5.85 -6.08
N VAL A 69 -15.23 -6.12 -5.75
CA VAL A 69 -15.61 -7.24 -4.86
C VAL A 69 -15.18 -8.59 -5.45
N ALA A 70 -15.44 -8.84 -6.73
CA ALA A 70 -15.08 -10.11 -7.37
C ALA A 70 -13.56 -10.37 -7.35
N THR A 71 -12.75 -9.34 -7.63
CA THR A 71 -11.29 -9.47 -7.60
C THR A 71 -10.73 -9.59 -6.18
N GLY A 72 -11.38 -8.98 -5.18
CA GLY A 72 -11.02 -9.08 -3.76
C GLY A 72 -11.19 -10.50 -3.23
N ILE A 73 -12.32 -11.14 -3.50
CA ILE A 73 -12.58 -12.53 -3.10
C ILE A 73 -11.50 -13.47 -3.66
N ILE A 74 -11.10 -13.29 -4.93
CA ILE A 74 -10.06 -14.11 -5.55
C ILE A 74 -8.70 -13.88 -4.85
N LEU A 75 -8.39 -12.65 -4.47
CA LEU A 75 -7.16 -12.33 -3.76
C LEU A 75 -7.09 -13.02 -2.39
N GLU A 76 -8.18 -13.05 -1.64
CA GLU A 76 -8.25 -13.72 -0.35
C GLU A 76 -8.05 -15.24 -0.46
N PHE A 77 -8.62 -15.89 -1.47
CA PHE A 77 -8.41 -17.33 -1.69
C PHE A 77 -6.94 -17.71 -1.90
N GLN A 78 -6.09 -16.81 -2.40
CA GLN A 78 -4.68 -17.10 -2.60
C GLN A 78 -3.91 -17.35 -1.30
N PHE A 79 -4.35 -16.81 -0.18
CA PHE A 79 -3.73 -17.09 1.13
C PHE A 79 -3.86 -18.55 1.53
N GLY A 80 -4.97 -19.20 1.18
CA GLY A 80 -5.17 -20.64 1.42
C GLY A 80 -4.52 -21.54 0.38
N THR A 81 -4.38 -21.07 -0.87
CA THR A 81 -3.87 -21.90 -1.97
C THR A 81 -2.36 -21.78 -2.15
N ASN A 82 -1.85 -20.60 -2.45
CA ASN A 82 -0.44 -20.39 -2.81
C ASN A 82 0.45 -20.04 -1.60
N TRP A 83 -0.13 -19.58 -0.49
CA TRP A 83 0.55 -19.04 0.66
C TRP A 83 0.15 -19.74 1.97
N SER A 84 -0.10 -21.05 1.93
CA SER A 84 -0.60 -21.82 3.08
C SER A 84 0.37 -21.83 4.27
N ASN A 85 1.69 -21.85 4.03
CA ASN A 85 2.68 -21.78 5.11
C ASN A 85 2.64 -20.41 5.81
N TYR A 86 2.44 -19.33 5.05
CA TYR A 86 2.20 -18.01 5.62
C TYR A 86 0.93 -18.01 6.48
N SER A 87 -0.19 -18.48 5.93
CA SER A 87 -1.48 -18.52 6.64
C SER A 87 -1.41 -19.34 7.92
N TRP A 88 -0.64 -20.44 7.91
CA TRP A 88 -0.37 -21.22 9.11
C TRP A 88 0.45 -20.44 10.13
N PHE A 89 1.53 -19.78 9.71
CA PHE A 89 2.48 -19.11 10.57
C PHE A 89 1.90 -17.85 11.26
N VAL A 90 0.97 -17.14 10.61
CA VAL A 90 0.33 -15.94 11.18
C VAL A 90 -0.87 -16.28 12.08
N GLY A 91 -1.50 -17.43 11.91
CA GLY A 91 -2.58 -17.91 12.77
C GLY A 91 -3.76 -16.93 12.86
N ASP A 92 -4.15 -16.60 14.10
CA ASP A 92 -5.26 -15.72 14.43
C ASP A 92 -4.97 -14.21 14.18
N ILE A 93 -3.70 -13.83 14.11
CA ILE A 93 -3.29 -12.43 13.85
C ILE A 93 -3.79 -11.94 12.49
N PHE A 94 -3.86 -12.83 11.50
CA PHE A 94 -4.43 -12.52 10.19
C PHE A 94 -5.92 -12.87 10.13
N GLY A 95 -6.32 -13.98 10.75
CA GLY A 95 -7.69 -14.47 10.71
C GLY A 95 -8.69 -13.56 11.44
N ALA A 96 -8.33 -12.96 12.57
CA ALA A 96 -9.23 -12.09 13.32
C ALA A 96 -9.58 -10.79 12.57
N PRO A 97 -8.63 -10.01 12.01
CA PRO A 97 -8.94 -8.88 11.16
C PRO A 97 -9.85 -9.23 9.97
N LEU A 98 -9.58 -10.32 9.25
CA LEU A 98 -10.41 -10.75 8.12
C LEU A 98 -11.82 -11.17 8.53
N ALA A 99 -11.96 -11.86 9.67
CA ALA A 99 -13.27 -12.22 10.19
C ALA A 99 -14.11 -10.98 10.56
N ILE A 100 -13.48 -9.98 11.20
CA ILE A 100 -14.15 -8.72 11.53
C ILE A 100 -14.50 -7.96 10.25
N GLU A 101 -13.64 -7.92 9.25
CA GLU A 101 -13.91 -7.36 7.94
C GLU A 101 -15.16 -7.97 7.32
N GLY A 102 -15.24 -9.31 7.24
CA GLY A 102 -16.38 -10.01 6.69
C GLY A 102 -17.68 -9.72 7.44
N ILE A 103 -17.64 -9.71 8.78
CA ILE A 103 -18.84 -9.50 9.60
C ILE A 103 -19.30 -8.04 9.59
N LEU A 104 -18.39 -7.08 9.84
CA LEU A 104 -18.78 -5.67 9.97
C LEU A 104 -18.86 -4.96 8.63
N ALA A 105 -17.80 -5.02 7.83
CA ALA A 105 -17.70 -4.23 6.62
C ALA A 105 -18.60 -4.80 5.52
N PHE A 106 -18.43 -6.07 5.16
CA PHE A 106 -19.18 -6.68 4.06
C PHE A 106 -20.70 -6.72 4.30
N PHE A 107 -21.16 -7.04 5.51
CA PHE A 107 -22.60 -7.00 5.82
C PHE A 107 -23.15 -5.57 5.80
N MET A 108 -22.40 -4.58 6.26
CA MET A 108 -22.81 -3.17 6.18
C MET A 108 -22.87 -2.72 4.72
N GLU A 109 -21.87 -3.00 3.92
CA GLU A 109 -21.87 -2.68 2.49
C GLU A 109 -23.04 -3.34 1.74
N SER A 110 -23.19 -4.65 1.87
CA SER A 110 -24.23 -5.41 1.16
C SER A 110 -25.65 -4.96 1.52
N THR A 111 -25.88 -4.58 2.77
CA THR A 111 -27.17 -4.08 3.24
C THR A 111 -27.48 -2.70 2.67
N PHE A 112 -26.56 -1.74 2.82
CA PHE A 112 -26.83 -0.35 2.46
C PHE A 112 -26.67 -0.06 0.97
N ILE A 113 -25.86 -0.81 0.25
CA ILE A 113 -25.75 -0.69 -1.21
C ILE A 113 -27.07 -0.98 -1.92
N ALA A 114 -27.85 -1.95 -1.43
CA ALA A 114 -29.17 -2.24 -1.97
C ALA A 114 -30.13 -1.05 -1.80
N VAL A 115 -30.14 -0.42 -0.62
CA VAL A 115 -30.94 0.79 -0.37
C VAL A 115 -30.45 1.96 -1.24
N MET A 116 -29.15 2.15 -1.34
CA MET A 116 -28.54 3.19 -2.16
C MET A 116 -28.96 3.08 -3.62
N PHE A 117 -28.97 1.88 -4.22
CA PHE A 117 -29.39 1.71 -5.63
C PHE A 117 -30.90 1.71 -5.85
N PHE A 118 -31.66 1.06 -4.99
CA PHE A 118 -33.08 0.76 -5.20
C PHE A 118 -34.04 1.57 -4.31
N GLY A 119 -33.49 2.38 -3.40
CA GLY A 119 -34.25 3.16 -2.40
C GLY A 119 -34.80 4.49 -2.91
N TRP A 120 -34.35 4.99 -4.07
CA TRP A 120 -34.82 6.27 -4.61
C TRP A 120 -36.35 6.33 -4.70
N GLY A 121 -36.94 7.29 -3.98
CA GLY A 121 -38.40 7.47 -3.92
C GLY A 121 -39.17 6.42 -3.11
N LYS A 122 -38.50 5.41 -2.55
CA LYS A 122 -39.11 4.37 -1.71
C LYS A 122 -38.84 4.57 -0.23
N VAL A 123 -37.72 5.23 0.10
CA VAL A 123 -37.34 5.56 1.48
C VAL A 123 -37.20 7.07 1.64
N SER A 124 -37.16 7.55 2.88
CA SER A 124 -36.91 8.98 3.16
C SER A 124 -35.58 9.44 2.60
N LYS A 125 -35.49 10.72 2.17
CA LYS A 125 -34.25 11.31 1.65
C LYS A 125 -33.08 11.19 2.65
N GLY A 126 -33.36 11.34 3.96
CA GLY A 126 -32.34 11.22 5.00
C GLY A 126 -31.82 9.80 5.16
N PHE A 127 -32.71 8.79 5.10
CA PHE A 127 -32.31 7.39 5.18
C PHE A 127 -31.52 6.95 3.93
N HIS A 128 -31.90 7.45 2.75
CA HIS A 128 -31.15 7.19 1.51
C HIS A 128 -29.74 7.76 1.58
N LEU A 129 -29.59 9.03 2.01
CA LEU A 129 -28.28 9.66 2.22
C LEU A 129 -27.44 8.90 3.25
N ALA A 130 -28.06 8.52 4.37
CA ALA A 130 -27.38 7.70 5.39
C ALA A 130 -26.88 6.37 4.80
N SER A 131 -27.69 5.73 3.96
CA SER A 131 -27.30 4.47 3.31
C SER A 131 -26.12 4.64 2.35
N SER A 132 -26.06 5.74 1.61
CA SER A 132 -24.91 6.06 0.74
C SER A 132 -23.64 6.26 1.58
N TRP A 133 -23.69 7.03 2.65
CA TRP A 133 -22.54 7.22 3.54
C TRP A 133 -22.13 5.92 4.25
N LEU A 134 -23.09 5.10 4.72
CA LEU A 134 -22.81 3.84 5.39
C LEU A 134 -22.17 2.81 4.44
N THR A 135 -22.55 2.80 3.16
CA THR A 135 -21.86 1.98 2.14
C THR A 135 -20.37 2.37 2.03
N ILE A 136 -20.07 3.67 1.97
CA ILE A 136 -18.67 4.12 1.85
C ILE A 136 -17.88 3.95 3.16
N ILE A 137 -18.54 4.13 4.29
CA ILE A 137 -17.93 3.84 5.60
C ILE A 137 -17.63 2.33 5.71
N GLY A 138 -18.52 1.46 5.23
CA GLY A 138 -18.28 0.02 5.15
C GLY A 138 -17.03 -0.32 4.34
N ALA A 139 -16.93 0.20 3.12
CA ALA A 139 -15.75 0.04 2.27
C ALA A 139 -14.47 0.58 2.94
N THR A 140 -14.58 1.68 3.68
CA THR A 140 -13.44 2.24 4.42
C THR A 140 -13.05 1.37 5.61
N ILE A 141 -14.01 0.78 6.33
CA ILE A 141 -13.76 -0.17 7.43
C ILE A 141 -13.13 -1.46 6.90
N SER A 142 -13.57 -1.97 5.73
CA SER A 142 -12.90 -3.09 5.05
C SER A 142 -11.41 -2.76 4.83
N ALA A 143 -11.11 -1.58 4.29
CA ALA A 143 -9.72 -1.13 4.12
C ALA A 143 -8.92 -1.06 5.43
N VAL A 144 -9.54 -0.76 6.59
CA VAL A 144 -8.84 -0.79 7.90
C VAL A 144 -8.29 -2.18 8.16
N TRP A 145 -9.12 -3.21 8.08
CA TRP A 145 -8.75 -4.53 8.54
C TRP A 145 -7.69 -5.20 7.67
N ILE A 146 -7.81 -5.09 6.35
CA ILE A 146 -6.76 -5.62 5.45
C ILE A 146 -5.44 -4.86 5.60
N LEU A 147 -5.49 -3.55 5.87
CA LEU A 147 -4.28 -2.75 6.09
C LEU A 147 -3.65 -2.98 7.47
N VAL A 148 -4.43 -3.33 8.49
CA VAL A 148 -3.91 -3.81 9.77
C VAL A 148 -3.10 -5.08 9.56
N ALA A 149 -3.64 -6.06 8.82
CA ALA A 149 -2.92 -7.29 8.50
C ALA A 149 -1.63 -7.01 7.69
N ASN A 150 -1.70 -6.15 6.67
CA ASN A 150 -0.53 -5.75 5.88
C ASN A 150 0.52 -4.99 6.70
N ALA A 151 0.09 -4.11 7.60
CA ALA A 151 0.98 -3.37 8.49
C ALA A 151 1.72 -4.30 9.45
N TRP A 152 1.02 -5.28 10.03
CA TRP A 152 1.63 -6.27 10.89
C TRP A 152 2.71 -7.09 10.17
N MET A 153 2.49 -7.45 8.92
CA MET A 153 3.52 -8.15 8.12
C MET A 153 4.82 -7.33 7.97
N GLN A 154 4.73 -6.02 7.99
CA GLN A 154 5.87 -5.10 7.81
C GLN A 154 6.50 -4.67 9.14
N ASN A 155 5.74 -4.68 10.22
CA ASN A 155 6.20 -4.38 11.58
C ASN A 155 5.42 -5.26 12.59
N PRO A 156 5.81 -6.55 12.75
CA PRO A 156 5.10 -7.49 13.61
C PRO A 156 5.24 -7.13 15.09
N GLN A 157 4.12 -6.93 15.76
CA GLN A 157 4.02 -6.63 17.19
C GLN A 157 2.69 -7.17 17.76
N GLY A 158 2.55 -7.22 19.09
CA GLY A 158 1.35 -7.73 19.76
C GLY A 158 1.15 -9.24 19.61
N MET A 159 2.25 -9.99 19.47
CA MET A 159 2.25 -11.43 19.25
C MET A 159 3.21 -12.17 20.19
N VAL A 160 2.96 -13.45 20.37
CA VAL A 160 3.88 -14.41 20.99
C VAL A 160 3.99 -15.64 20.08
N PHE A 161 5.21 -16.08 19.81
CA PHE A 161 5.43 -17.31 19.05
C PHE A 161 5.19 -18.54 19.94
N ASN A 162 4.31 -19.44 19.48
CA ASN A 162 4.07 -20.72 20.14
C ASN A 162 4.84 -21.84 19.41
N PRO A 163 5.90 -22.40 20.02
CA PRO A 163 6.72 -23.42 19.39
C PRO A 163 6.03 -24.79 19.28
N GLU A 164 4.95 -25.04 20.04
CA GLU A 164 4.19 -26.28 19.93
C GLU A 164 3.36 -26.32 18.65
N THR A 165 2.69 -25.21 18.33
CA THR A 165 1.84 -25.06 17.14
C THR A 165 2.59 -24.53 15.93
N MET A 166 3.80 -23.98 16.12
CA MET A 166 4.58 -23.25 15.10
C MET A 166 3.83 -22.05 14.53
N ARG A 167 3.07 -21.35 15.37
CA ARG A 167 2.27 -20.18 15.01
C ARG A 167 2.66 -18.97 15.83
N ASN A 168 2.49 -17.80 15.25
CA ASN A 168 2.39 -16.58 16.04
C ASN A 168 0.95 -16.45 16.52
N GLU A 169 0.78 -16.31 17.81
CA GLU A 169 -0.50 -16.15 18.47
C GLU A 169 -0.66 -14.69 18.90
N MET A 170 -1.86 -14.15 18.75
CA MET A 170 -2.16 -12.77 19.12
C MET A 170 -2.16 -12.67 20.66
N SER A 171 -1.25 -11.86 21.19
CA SER A 171 -1.18 -11.57 22.63
C SER A 171 -1.88 -10.28 23.02
N ASP A 172 -1.94 -9.32 22.10
CA ASP A 172 -2.61 -8.04 22.29
C ASP A 172 -3.25 -7.55 20.99
N PHE A 173 -4.58 -7.66 20.93
CA PHE A 173 -5.37 -7.22 19.77
C PHE A 173 -5.21 -5.72 19.47
N TRP A 174 -5.17 -4.88 20.50
CA TRP A 174 -5.08 -3.44 20.29
C TRP A 174 -3.69 -3.00 19.85
N ALA A 175 -2.65 -3.67 20.33
CA ALA A 175 -1.29 -3.45 19.83
C ALA A 175 -1.16 -3.80 18.33
N VAL A 176 -1.89 -4.79 17.85
CA VAL A 176 -1.97 -5.13 16.41
C VAL A 176 -2.81 -4.11 15.65
N ALA A 177 -4.06 -3.89 16.08
CA ALA A 177 -5.06 -3.10 15.35
C ALA A 177 -4.76 -1.60 15.31
N LEU A 178 -4.21 -1.05 16.39
CA LEU A 178 -3.91 0.38 16.54
C LEU A 178 -2.40 0.67 16.50
N SER A 179 -1.61 -0.22 15.92
CA SER A 179 -0.18 0.04 15.75
C SER A 179 0.05 1.33 14.95
N PRO A 180 1.05 2.16 15.27
CA PRO A 180 1.36 3.36 14.50
C PRO A 180 1.50 3.09 13.00
N THR A 181 2.18 1.99 12.63
CA THR A 181 2.33 1.53 11.25
C THR A 181 0.96 1.27 10.59
N ALA A 182 0.00 0.62 11.29
CA ALA A 182 -1.33 0.35 10.75
C ALA A 182 -2.12 1.64 10.51
N ILE A 183 -2.11 2.55 11.48
CA ILE A 183 -2.81 3.84 11.39
C ILE A 183 -2.25 4.67 10.23
N ILE A 184 -0.93 4.79 10.12
CA ILE A 184 -0.28 5.57 9.06
C ILE A 184 -0.57 4.97 7.70
N LYS A 185 -0.47 3.65 7.53
CA LYS A 185 -0.78 2.95 6.28
C LYS A 185 -2.24 3.15 5.88
N PHE A 186 -3.16 2.99 6.82
CA PHE A 186 -4.58 3.22 6.56
C PHE A 186 -4.84 4.66 6.08
N LEU A 187 -4.36 5.66 6.80
CA LEU A 187 -4.56 7.05 6.44
C LEU A 187 -3.97 7.38 5.07
N HIS A 188 -2.74 6.94 4.79
CA HIS A 188 -2.09 7.18 3.50
C HIS A 188 -2.83 6.50 2.35
N THR A 189 -3.24 5.25 2.53
CA THR A 189 -3.95 4.47 1.52
C THR A 189 -5.33 5.05 1.21
N VAL A 190 -6.10 5.46 2.23
CA VAL A 190 -7.43 6.03 2.02
C VAL A 190 -7.35 7.42 1.39
N THR A 191 -6.45 8.28 1.83
CA THR A 191 -6.30 9.63 1.25
C THR A 191 -5.78 9.59 -0.18
N SER A 192 -4.87 8.67 -0.51
CA SER A 192 -4.43 8.44 -1.89
C SER A 192 -5.56 7.89 -2.78
N SER A 193 -6.41 7.03 -2.23
CA SER A 193 -7.61 6.54 -2.91
C SER A 193 -8.63 7.66 -3.19
N TRP A 194 -8.83 8.57 -2.25
CA TRP A 194 -9.64 9.77 -2.47
C TRP A 194 -9.07 10.65 -3.59
N THR A 195 -7.75 10.83 -3.60
CA THR A 195 -7.05 11.57 -4.66
C THR A 195 -7.30 10.94 -6.03
N LEU A 196 -7.15 9.61 -6.17
CA LEU A 196 -7.38 8.87 -7.40
C LEU A 196 -8.84 8.97 -7.87
N GLY A 197 -9.82 8.70 -7.00
CA GLY A 197 -11.24 8.79 -7.35
C GLY A 197 -11.64 10.21 -7.77
N THR A 198 -10.98 11.22 -7.17
CA THR A 198 -11.17 12.63 -7.55
C THR A 198 -10.62 12.89 -8.94
N PHE A 199 -9.46 12.32 -9.32
CA PHE A 199 -8.93 12.40 -10.69
C PHE A 199 -9.86 11.77 -11.72
N PHE A 200 -10.45 10.63 -11.42
CA PHE A 200 -11.42 10.01 -12.30
C PHE A 200 -12.62 10.93 -12.58
N ALA A 201 -13.21 11.50 -11.53
CA ALA A 201 -14.31 12.42 -11.67
C ALA A 201 -13.90 13.74 -12.38
N LEU A 202 -12.70 14.24 -12.07
CA LEU A 202 -12.11 15.39 -12.74
C LEU A 202 -11.91 15.17 -14.23
N GLY A 203 -11.37 14.01 -14.62
CA GLY A 203 -11.14 13.63 -16.02
C GLY A 203 -12.45 13.63 -16.84
N ILE A 204 -13.53 13.11 -16.26
CA ILE A 204 -14.87 13.13 -16.89
C ILE A 204 -15.38 14.57 -17.05
N CYS A 205 -15.27 15.40 -16.01
CA CYS A 205 -15.69 16.80 -16.09
C CYS A 205 -14.85 17.58 -17.12
N ALA A 206 -13.53 17.37 -17.14
CA ALA A 206 -12.63 18.00 -18.12
C ALA A 206 -12.98 17.58 -19.56
N LEU A 207 -13.29 16.29 -19.78
CA LEU A 207 -13.72 15.77 -21.07
C LEU A 207 -15.03 16.44 -21.53
N TYR A 208 -16.01 16.59 -20.63
CA TYR A 208 -17.27 17.27 -20.94
C TYR A 208 -17.06 18.73 -21.32
N LEU A 209 -16.20 19.46 -20.60
CA LEU A 209 -15.88 20.86 -20.91
C LEU A 209 -15.16 20.99 -22.25
N LEU A 210 -14.18 20.14 -22.57
CA LEU A 210 -13.49 20.15 -23.85
C LEU A 210 -14.43 19.88 -25.03
N ARG A 211 -15.38 18.94 -24.84
CA ARG A 211 -16.39 18.60 -25.85
C ARG A 211 -17.58 19.53 -25.88
N LYS A 212 -17.60 20.56 -25.05
CA LYS A 212 -18.71 21.51 -24.87
C LYS A 212 -20.05 20.80 -24.63
N ARG A 213 -20.02 19.68 -23.90
CA ARG A 213 -21.17 18.84 -23.57
C ARG A 213 -21.32 18.74 -22.06
N ASN A 214 -22.57 18.75 -21.55
CA ASN A 214 -22.85 18.70 -20.09
C ASN A 214 -22.02 19.75 -19.31
N VAL A 215 -21.88 20.95 -19.87
CA VAL A 215 -21.00 22.00 -19.34
C VAL A 215 -21.42 22.43 -17.93
N GLU A 216 -22.72 22.59 -17.70
CA GLU A 216 -23.25 22.95 -16.36
C GLU A 216 -22.95 21.85 -15.35
N PHE A 217 -23.17 20.58 -15.73
CA PHE A 217 -22.82 19.43 -14.88
C PHE A 217 -21.35 19.47 -14.46
N ALA A 218 -20.45 19.61 -15.41
CA ALA A 218 -19.03 19.67 -15.14
C ALA A 218 -18.64 20.86 -14.23
N ARG A 219 -19.13 22.07 -14.55
CA ARG A 219 -18.80 23.29 -13.79
C ARG A 219 -19.30 23.24 -12.34
N ARG A 220 -20.50 22.71 -12.11
CA ARG A 220 -21.08 22.60 -10.76
C ARG A 220 -20.38 21.50 -9.95
N ASN A 221 -20.11 20.33 -10.56
CA ASN A 221 -19.40 19.25 -9.89
C ASN A 221 -17.94 19.62 -9.56
N LEU A 222 -17.24 20.37 -10.41
CA LEU A 222 -15.87 20.81 -10.14
C LEU A 222 -15.75 21.70 -8.88
N LYS A 223 -16.83 22.36 -8.45
CA LYS A 223 -16.86 23.08 -7.16
C LYS A 223 -16.83 22.15 -5.93
N ILE A 224 -17.10 20.86 -6.10
CA ILE A 224 -16.91 19.82 -5.07
C ILE A 224 -15.59 19.07 -5.31
N ILE A 225 -15.39 18.62 -6.55
CA ILE A 225 -14.28 17.74 -6.94
C ILE A 225 -12.91 18.43 -6.70
N ALA A 226 -12.73 19.68 -7.12
CA ALA A 226 -11.44 20.33 -7.05
C ALA A 226 -10.96 20.58 -5.60
N PRO A 227 -11.76 21.18 -4.69
CA PRO A 227 -11.33 21.38 -3.32
C PRO A 227 -11.19 20.05 -2.54
N PHE A 228 -12.06 19.06 -2.80
CA PHE A 228 -11.91 17.74 -2.19
C PHE A 228 -10.62 17.08 -2.65
N GLY A 229 -10.28 17.15 -3.94
CA GLY A 229 -9.03 16.63 -4.48
C GLY A 229 -7.79 17.34 -3.91
N PHE A 230 -7.87 18.65 -3.69
CA PHE A 230 -6.79 19.40 -3.05
C PHE A 230 -6.54 18.94 -1.62
N VAL A 231 -7.62 18.80 -0.83
CA VAL A 231 -7.53 18.32 0.56
C VAL A 231 -7.02 16.86 0.58
N ALA A 232 -7.54 16.00 -0.28
CA ALA A 232 -7.10 14.61 -0.37
C ALA A 232 -5.61 14.49 -0.73
N ALA A 233 -5.15 15.25 -1.75
CA ALA A 233 -3.73 15.24 -2.15
C ALA A 233 -2.81 15.80 -1.06
N MET A 234 -3.25 16.86 -0.35
CA MET A 234 -2.51 17.43 0.79
C MET A 234 -2.39 16.41 1.92
N LEU A 235 -3.49 15.74 2.29
CA LEU A 235 -3.47 14.69 3.32
C LEU A 235 -2.61 13.50 2.88
N THR A 236 -2.64 13.13 1.60
CA THR A 236 -1.77 12.08 1.05
C THR A 236 -0.30 12.45 1.20
N ALA A 237 0.08 13.70 0.93
CA ALA A 237 1.46 14.15 1.11
C ALA A 237 1.89 14.13 2.59
N MET A 238 1.02 14.60 3.50
CA MET A 238 1.29 14.59 4.95
C MET A 238 1.44 13.17 5.50
N THR A 239 0.50 12.29 5.18
CA THR A 239 0.55 10.87 5.61
C THR A 239 1.68 10.10 4.94
N GLY A 240 2.07 10.48 3.71
CA GLY A 240 3.24 9.95 3.01
C GLY A 240 4.55 10.29 3.73
N HIS A 241 4.68 11.51 4.22
CA HIS A 241 5.81 11.89 5.07
C HIS A 241 5.85 11.02 6.36
N SER A 242 4.73 10.90 7.05
CA SER A 242 4.64 10.05 8.25
C SER A 242 5.00 8.59 7.93
N SER A 243 4.59 8.07 6.76
CA SER A 243 4.96 6.73 6.30
C SER A 243 6.46 6.58 6.03
N ALA A 244 7.12 7.61 5.49
CA ALA A 244 8.57 7.60 5.28
C ALA A 244 9.34 7.56 6.62
N VAL A 245 8.87 8.28 7.63
CA VAL A 245 9.44 8.25 9.00
C VAL A 245 9.25 6.88 9.65
N ASP A 246 8.07 6.27 9.51
CA ASP A 246 7.80 4.91 10.02
C ASP A 246 8.70 3.87 9.34
N VAL A 247 8.89 3.98 8.02
CA VAL A 247 9.81 3.10 7.27
C VAL A 247 11.26 3.31 7.71
N ALA A 248 11.69 4.54 7.94
CA ALA A 248 13.04 4.82 8.43
C ALA A 248 13.33 4.15 9.77
N THR A 249 12.33 4.11 10.65
CA THR A 249 12.44 3.53 11.99
C THR A 249 12.37 2.01 11.97
N ASN A 250 11.40 1.44 11.25
CA ASN A 250 11.05 0.01 11.35
C ASN A 250 11.62 -0.83 10.20
N GLN A 251 11.92 -0.24 9.05
CA GLN A 251 12.40 -0.92 7.85
C GLN A 251 13.55 -0.16 7.17
N PRO A 252 14.71 0.05 7.85
CA PRO A 252 15.81 0.87 7.33
C PRO A 252 16.35 0.38 5.98
N MET A 253 16.38 -0.94 5.74
CA MET A 253 16.78 -1.51 4.43
C MET A 253 15.86 -1.06 3.30
N LYS A 254 14.55 -0.95 3.57
CA LYS A 254 13.58 -0.42 2.62
C LYS A 254 13.83 1.06 2.32
N LEU A 255 14.09 1.88 3.34
CA LEU A 255 14.44 3.29 3.13
C LEU A 255 15.71 3.42 2.30
N ALA A 256 16.76 2.67 2.64
CA ALA A 256 18.01 2.67 1.88
C ALA A 256 17.78 2.29 0.39
N ALA A 257 16.87 1.33 0.12
CA ALA A 257 16.50 0.96 -1.25
C ALA A 257 15.66 2.02 -1.96
N MET A 258 14.71 2.67 -1.25
CA MET A 258 13.88 3.75 -1.79
C MET A 258 14.71 4.97 -2.23
N GLU A 259 15.78 5.25 -1.49
CA GLU A 259 16.68 6.38 -1.73
C GLU A 259 17.95 5.98 -2.50
N ALA A 260 18.15 4.68 -2.77
CA ALA A 260 19.35 4.10 -3.36
C ALA A 260 20.64 4.50 -2.62
N ILE A 261 20.57 4.54 -1.28
CA ILE A 261 21.71 4.82 -0.43
C ILE A 261 22.47 3.52 -0.19
N TYR A 262 23.62 3.35 -0.83
CA TYR A 262 24.41 2.14 -0.68
C TYR A 262 25.31 2.21 0.56
N ASP A 263 25.97 3.33 0.79
CA ASP A 263 26.89 3.55 1.91
C ASP A 263 26.80 5.00 2.39
N THR A 264 26.68 5.19 3.69
CA THR A 264 26.61 6.51 4.33
C THR A 264 27.90 6.82 5.14
N GLY A 265 28.90 5.93 5.04
CA GLY A 265 30.12 6.02 5.85
C GLY A 265 29.99 5.31 7.20
N LYS A 266 31.09 5.31 7.96
CA LYS A 266 31.17 4.62 9.25
C LYS A 266 30.62 5.48 10.39
N CYS A 267 29.86 4.86 11.27
CA CYS A 267 29.50 5.42 12.57
C CYS A 267 30.69 5.31 13.52
N THR A 268 31.12 6.41 14.14
CA THR A 268 31.98 6.40 15.30
C THR A 268 31.16 6.38 16.60
N SER A 269 31.83 6.08 17.74
CA SER A 269 31.19 6.07 19.07
C SER A 269 30.59 7.43 19.51
N GLU A 270 31.01 8.52 18.87
CA GLU A 270 30.60 9.90 19.22
C GLU A 270 29.58 10.50 18.24
N GLY A 271 29.33 9.87 17.10
CA GLY A 271 28.40 10.33 16.08
C GLY A 271 28.61 9.60 14.75
N CYS A 272 27.56 9.48 13.96
CA CYS A 272 27.62 8.75 12.73
C CYS A 272 27.72 9.69 11.55
N THR A 273 28.88 10.24 11.34
CA THR A 273 29.55 10.71 10.12
C THR A 273 30.84 11.38 10.55
N GLU A 274 31.94 11.17 9.86
CA GLU A 274 33.24 11.79 10.19
C GLU A 274 33.16 13.32 10.20
N ASP A 275 32.17 13.93 9.52
CA ASP A 275 32.00 15.37 9.38
C ASP A 275 30.69 15.94 9.97
N GLY A 276 29.87 15.15 10.68
CA GLY A 276 28.57 15.60 11.21
C GLY A 276 27.58 16.02 10.12
N GLU A 277 27.81 15.62 8.88
CA GLU A 277 26.93 15.90 7.75
C GLU A 277 25.82 14.84 7.66
N GLY A 278 24.56 15.30 7.63
CA GLY A 278 23.43 14.41 7.42
C GLY A 278 23.29 13.99 5.96
N VAL A 279 22.43 13.01 5.73
CA VAL A 279 22.18 12.45 4.41
C VAL A 279 21.25 13.35 3.60
N GLY A 280 21.59 13.62 2.35
CA GLY A 280 20.78 14.38 1.42
C GLY A 280 19.62 13.56 0.86
N LEU A 281 18.62 14.26 0.34
CA LEU A 281 17.51 13.67 -0.40
C LEU A 281 17.79 13.78 -1.90
N GLY A 282 17.89 12.67 -2.60
CA GLY A 282 17.95 12.68 -4.05
C GLY A 282 16.59 13.11 -4.63
N VAL A 283 16.54 14.25 -5.34
CA VAL A 283 15.30 14.75 -5.94
C VAL A 283 15.06 14.11 -7.31
N ILE A 284 16.09 14.13 -8.17
CA ILE A 284 16.08 13.52 -9.49
C ILE A 284 17.39 12.78 -9.66
N GLY A 285 17.35 11.49 -9.99
CA GLY A 285 18.54 10.70 -10.18
C GLY A 285 18.37 9.58 -11.19
N LEU A 286 19.48 9.22 -11.83
CA LEU A 286 19.61 8.06 -12.71
C LEU A 286 20.59 7.09 -12.08
N LEU A 287 20.12 5.90 -11.72
CA LEU A 287 20.96 4.88 -11.11
C LEU A 287 22.01 4.35 -12.11
N ASN A 288 23.14 3.97 -11.57
CA ASN A 288 24.17 3.29 -12.32
C ASN A 288 23.81 1.80 -12.47
N PRO A 289 23.52 1.30 -13.68
CA PRO A 289 23.15 -0.10 -13.89
C PRO A 289 24.26 -1.09 -13.57
N ASP A 290 25.49 -0.62 -13.53
CA ASP A 290 26.66 -1.45 -13.21
C ASP A 290 26.93 -1.54 -11.70
N LYS A 291 26.15 -0.83 -10.87
CA LYS A 291 26.25 -0.90 -9.40
C LYS A 291 25.60 -2.20 -8.94
N GLN A 292 26.40 -3.09 -8.39
CA GLN A 292 25.99 -4.40 -7.87
C GLN A 292 26.52 -4.61 -6.44
N LEU A 293 25.91 -5.54 -5.72
CA LEU A 293 26.41 -6.02 -4.43
C LEU A 293 27.02 -7.43 -4.60
N PRO A 294 28.18 -7.73 -4.01
CA PRO A 294 29.03 -6.83 -3.21
C PRO A 294 29.55 -5.61 -4.00
N ASP A 295 29.77 -4.51 -3.27
CA ASP A 295 30.12 -3.24 -3.88
C ASP A 295 31.52 -3.28 -4.53
N GLY A 296 31.57 -3.07 -5.83
CA GLY A 296 32.82 -2.94 -6.60
C GLY A 296 33.40 -1.50 -6.59
N GLY A 297 32.98 -0.63 -5.67
CA GLY A 297 33.44 0.77 -5.59
C GLY A 297 32.84 1.71 -6.66
N LYS A 298 31.87 1.25 -7.46
CA LYS A 298 31.20 2.06 -8.46
C LYS A 298 30.20 3.02 -7.82
N PRO A 299 30.03 4.25 -8.36
CA PRO A 299 29.04 5.19 -7.85
C PRO A 299 27.62 4.63 -8.00
N SER A 300 26.74 4.97 -7.06
CA SER A 300 25.32 4.53 -7.07
C SER A 300 24.50 5.15 -8.20
N HIS A 301 24.84 6.36 -8.61
CA HIS A 301 24.15 7.14 -9.63
C HIS A 301 25.11 7.53 -10.76
N ILE A 302 24.60 7.57 -11.99
CA ILE A 302 25.24 8.24 -13.12
C ILE A 302 25.03 9.75 -13.00
N PHE A 303 23.84 10.15 -12.53
CA PHE A 303 23.44 11.53 -12.32
C PHE A 303 22.51 11.61 -11.11
N ASN A 304 22.74 12.58 -10.23
CA ASN A 304 21.89 12.84 -9.06
C ASN A 304 21.84 14.35 -8.75
N ILE A 305 20.63 14.88 -8.62
CA ILE A 305 20.39 16.20 -8.02
C ILE A 305 19.89 15.93 -6.61
N GLU A 306 20.68 16.33 -5.64
CA GLU A 306 20.44 16.09 -4.23
C GLU A 306 20.22 17.37 -3.46
N ALA A 307 19.24 17.39 -2.57
CA ALA A 307 19.06 18.42 -1.57
C ALA A 307 19.84 18.03 -0.30
N PRO A 308 20.94 18.70 0.02
CA PRO A 308 21.82 18.33 1.12
C PRO A 308 21.07 18.28 2.45
N ARG A 309 21.34 17.26 3.29
CA ARG A 309 20.79 17.07 4.64
C ARG A 309 19.26 16.91 4.73
N LEU A 310 18.55 17.02 3.61
CA LEU A 310 17.09 17.07 3.64
C LEU A 310 16.48 15.73 4.08
N LEU A 311 17.06 14.59 3.69
CA LEU A 311 16.56 13.29 4.13
C LEU A 311 16.70 13.12 5.64
N SER A 312 17.86 13.45 6.20
CA SER A 312 18.07 13.43 7.66
C SER A 312 17.08 14.32 8.40
N TYR A 313 16.83 15.53 7.87
CA TYR A 313 15.85 16.46 8.43
C TYR A 313 14.43 15.90 8.36
N MET A 314 14.05 15.30 7.24
CA MET A 314 12.72 14.70 7.06
C MET A 314 12.48 13.52 7.99
N VAL A 315 13.51 12.71 8.26
CA VAL A 315 13.39 11.52 9.10
C VAL A 315 13.34 11.87 10.59
N ALA A 316 14.19 12.80 11.04
CA ALA A 316 14.42 13.03 12.48
C ALA A 316 14.27 14.49 12.92
N GLY A 317 13.91 15.42 12.04
CA GLY A 317 13.81 16.85 12.36
C GLY A 317 15.17 17.56 12.56
N THR A 318 16.28 16.87 12.33
CA THR A 318 17.64 17.41 12.43
C THR A 318 18.44 17.09 11.18
N GLY A 319 19.23 18.03 10.68
CA GLY A 319 20.03 17.86 9.47
C GLY A 319 21.28 16.99 9.66
N THR A 320 21.53 16.47 10.86
CA THR A 320 22.72 15.68 11.22
C THR A 320 22.38 14.22 11.58
N HIS A 321 21.12 13.83 11.45
CA HIS A 321 20.68 12.46 11.77
C HIS A 321 21.30 11.45 10.80
N TYR A 322 21.85 10.38 11.36
CA TYR A 322 22.41 9.30 10.56
C TYR A 322 21.31 8.42 9.95
N VAL A 323 21.36 8.23 8.64
CA VAL A 323 20.50 7.29 7.91
C VAL A 323 21.37 6.20 7.30
N PRO A 324 21.29 4.94 7.76
CA PRO A 324 22.17 3.88 7.28
C PRO A 324 21.87 3.52 5.82
N GLY A 325 22.93 3.36 5.02
CA GLY A 325 22.84 2.76 3.69
C GLY A 325 22.81 1.24 3.73
N VAL A 326 22.63 0.61 2.58
CA VAL A 326 22.54 -0.86 2.44
C VAL A 326 23.73 -1.57 3.06
N ILE A 327 24.96 -1.11 2.76
CA ILE A 327 26.19 -1.73 3.27
C ILE A 327 26.29 -1.57 4.79
N ASN A 328 25.94 -0.40 5.31
CA ASN A 328 25.96 -0.15 6.75
C ASN A 328 24.97 -1.07 7.50
N ILE A 329 23.79 -1.36 6.91
CA ILE A 329 22.82 -2.28 7.49
C ILE A 329 23.33 -3.73 7.44
N LEU A 330 24.00 -4.11 6.37
CA LEU A 330 24.58 -5.44 6.22
C LEU A 330 25.73 -5.69 7.21
N GLU A 331 26.61 -4.69 7.38
CA GLU A 331 27.78 -4.79 8.26
C GLU A 331 27.46 -4.52 9.74
N GLY A 332 26.41 -3.76 10.02
CA GLY A 332 26.06 -3.34 11.39
C GLY A 332 27.01 -2.27 11.94
N GLY A 333 27.06 -2.15 13.28
CA GLY A 333 28.00 -1.23 13.96
C GLY A 333 27.48 0.19 14.12
N TYR A 334 26.37 0.57 13.53
CA TYR A 334 25.74 1.89 13.70
C TYR A 334 24.73 1.90 14.86
N ARG A 335 24.47 3.08 15.42
CA ARG A 335 23.48 3.26 16.50
C ARG A 335 22.07 3.34 15.93
N GLN A 336 21.18 2.49 16.44
CA GLN A 336 19.75 2.47 16.11
C GLN A 336 18.98 3.54 16.90
N PRO A 337 17.74 3.89 16.52
CA PRO A 337 16.90 4.86 17.24
C PRO A 337 16.66 4.50 18.72
N ASP A 338 16.66 3.21 19.06
CA ASP A 338 16.52 2.71 20.44
C ASP A 338 17.85 2.80 21.26
N GLY A 339 18.90 3.36 20.68
CA GLY A 339 20.20 3.53 21.29
C GLY A 339 21.13 2.31 21.24
N LYS A 340 20.66 1.16 20.76
CA LYS A 340 21.46 -0.06 20.63
C LYS A 340 22.35 0.01 19.40
N ILE A 341 23.46 -0.73 19.45
CA ILE A 341 24.31 -0.92 18.28
C ILE A 341 23.73 -2.03 17.40
N ALA A 342 23.52 -1.73 16.12
CA ALA A 342 23.04 -2.69 15.14
C ALA A 342 24.05 -3.84 14.98
N ILE A 343 23.57 -5.07 15.08
CA ILE A 343 24.40 -6.26 14.76
C ILE A 343 24.40 -6.50 13.26
N SER A 344 25.49 -7.09 12.75
CA SER A 344 25.62 -7.42 11.34
C SER A 344 24.54 -8.41 10.87
N THR A 345 24.23 -8.39 9.58
CA THR A 345 23.30 -9.36 8.99
C THR A 345 23.83 -10.80 9.11
N GLU A 346 25.14 -10.99 9.05
CA GLU A 346 25.75 -12.32 9.28
C GLU A 346 25.51 -12.83 10.69
N GLU A 347 25.60 -11.97 11.70
CA GLU A 347 25.28 -12.33 13.09
C GLU A 347 23.77 -12.62 13.25
N LYS A 348 22.91 -11.85 12.59
CA LYS A 348 21.46 -12.15 12.55
C LYS A 348 21.19 -13.53 11.93
N MET A 349 21.88 -13.86 10.83
CA MET A 349 21.77 -15.17 10.18
C MET A 349 22.26 -16.30 11.10
N ARG A 350 23.35 -16.11 11.81
CA ARG A 350 23.86 -17.08 12.80
C ARG A 350 22.84 -17.32 13.91
N ARG A 351 22.29 -16.25 14.49
CA ARG A 351 21.25 -16.34 15.53
C ARG A 351 19.96 -16.97 14.99
N GLY A 352 19.58 -16.66 13.77
CA GLY A 352 18.41 -17.27 13.12
C GLY A 352 18.57 -18.80 12.96
N ARG A 353 19.76 -19.29 12.59
CA ARG A 353 20.04 -20.74 12.55
C ARG A 353 19.93 -21.37 13.94
N ILE A 354 20.49 -20.73 14.97
CA ILE A 354 20.33 -21.18 16.35
C ILE A 354 18.85 -21.29 16.74
N ALA A 355 18.03 -20.32 16.35
CA ALA A 355 16.58 -20.37 16.63
C ALA A 355 15.89 -21.55 15.91
N ILE A 356 16.23 -21.81 14.65
CA ILE A 356 15.69 -22.94 13.88
C ILE A 356 16.10 -24.27 14.52
N ASP A 357 17.38 -24.43 14.87
CA ASP A 357 17.89 -25.64 15.51
C ASP A 357 17.27 -25.85 16.89
N ALA A 358 17.12 -24.79 17.68
CA ALA A 358 16.46 -24.85 18.99
C ALA A 358 14.99 -25.23 18.88
N LEU A 359 14.26 -24.77 17.85
CA LEU A 359 12.87 -25.18 17.59
C LEU A 359 12.77 -26.68 17.28
N ASN A 360 13.67 -27.18 16.42
CA ASN A 360 13.72 -28.60 16.08
C ASN A 360 14.05 -29.47 17.30
N ALA A 361 15.00 -29.05 18.12
CA ALA A 361 15.39 -29.74 19.35
C ALA A 361 14.26 -29.69 20.40
N PHE A 362 13.58 -28.55 20.58
CA PHE A 362 12.40 -28.42 21.43
C PHE A 362 11.32 -29.44 21.05
N ARG A 363 10.98 -29.52 19.78
CA ARG A 363 9.95 -30.48 19.29
C ARG A 363 10.36 -31.93 19.48
N SER A 364 11.64 -32.24 19.31
CA SER A 364 12.18 -33.58 19.53
C SER A 364 12.11 -33.96 21.02
N ALA A 365 12.51 -33.05 21.92
CA ALA A 365 12.43 -33.27 23.36
C ALA A 365 10.98 -33.43 23.86
N ARG A 366 10.06 -32.59 23.36
CA ARG A 366 8.62 -32.71 23.67
C ARG A 366 8.05 -34.05 23.22
N LYS A 367 8.40 -34.53 22.03
CA LYS A 367 7.98 -35.81 21.50
C LYS A 367 8.54 -36.99 22.32
N ALA A 368 9.73 -36.84 22.89
CA ALA A 368 10.37 -37.81 23.77
C ALA A 368 9.87 -37.76 25.22
N GLY A 369 9.03 -36.74 25.58
CA GLY A 369 8.55 -36.56 26.96
C GLY A 369 9.56 -35.88 27.90
N ASP A 370 10.69 -35.39 27.38
CA ASP A 370 11.73 -34.69 28.16
C ASP A 370 11.38 -33.21 28.32
N SER A 371 10.64 -32.88 29.36
CA SER A 371 10.19 -31.52 29.64
C SER A 371 11.33 -30.58 30.05
N ILE A 372 12.42 -31.10 30.64
CA ILE A 372 13.56 -30.28 31.08
C ILE A 372 14.33 -29.79 29.86
N SER A 373 14.74 -30.68 28.98
CA SER A 373 15.41 -30.33 27.74
C SER A 373 14.53 -29.46 26.82
N ALA A 374 13.23 -29.73 26.79
CA ALA A 374 12.29 -28.92 26.03
C ALA A 374 12.30 -27.45 26.50
N GLU A 375 12.23 -27.19 27.81
CA GLU A 375 12.24 -25.82 28.32
C GLU A 375 13.59 -25.09 28.10
N GLN A 376 14.70 -25.80 28.18
CA GLN A 376 16.02 -25.26 27.83
C GLN A 376 16.06 -24.83 26.36
N HIS A 377 15.62 -25.66 25.44
CA HIS A 377 15.56 -25.34 24.01
C HIS A 377 14.56 -24.22 23.71
N ARG A 378 13.43 -24.15 24.44
CA ARG A 378 12.49 -23.05 24.35
C ARG A 378 13.12 -21.71 24.71
N THR A 379 13.89 -21.66 25.78
CA THR A 379 14.60 -20.45 26.20
C THR A 379 15.55 -19.96 25.10
N VAL A 380 16.41 -20.85 24.57
CA VAL A 380 17.32 -20.53 23.46
C VAL A 380 16.59 -20.07 22.22
N LEU A 381 15.47 -20.71 21.89
CA LEU A 381 14.60 -20.31 20.78
C LEU A 381 14.11 -18.87 20.97
N MET A 382 13.50 -18.57 22.12
CA MET A 382 12.87 -17.26 22.36
C MET A 382 13.88 -16.11 22.38
N GLU A 383 15.09 -16.33 22.87
CA GLU A 383 16.18 -15.35 22.83
C GLU A 383 16.62 -15.00 21.40
N ASN A 384 16.55 -15.97 20.48
CA ASN A 384 17.01 -15.81 19.11
C ASN A 384 15.87 -15.65 18.09
N PHE A 385 14.60 -15.77 18.53
CA PHE A 385 13.43 -15.69 17.68
C PHE A 385 13.29 -14.39 16.87
N PRO A 386 13.69 -13.20 17.37
CA PRO A 386 13.67 -11.97 16.56
C PRO A 386 14.49 -12.05 15.26
N TYR A 387 15.40 -13.01 15.16
CA TYR A 387 16.24 -13.25 13.98
C TYR A 387 15.86 -14.52 13.22
N TYR A 388 14.75 -15.16 13.58
CA TYR A 388 14.36 -16.50 13.08
C TYR A 388 14.39 -16.57 11.55
N GLY A 389 13.81 -15.58 10.87
CA GLY A 389 13.75 -15.53 9.41
C GLY A 389 15.11 -15.41 8.73
N TYR A 390 16.10 -14.81 9.39
CA TYR A 390 17.45 -14.69 8.83
C TYR A 390 18.17 -16.04 8.71
N GLY A 391 17.77 -17.04 9.50
CA GLY A 391 18.34 -18.38 9.46
C GLY A 391 18.12 -19.13 8.14
N TYR A 392 17.16 -18.69 7.34
CA TYR A 392 16.85 -19.29 6.04
C TYR A 392 17.77 -18.84 4.89
N PHE A 393 18.57 -17.77 5.08
CA PHE A 393 19.45 -17.23 4.04
C PHE A 393 20.84 -17.84 4.08
N THR A 394 21.43 -17.96 2.88
CA THR A 394 22.81 -18.41 2.69
C THR A 394 23.79 -17.24 2.57
N SER A 395 23.33 -16.11 2.03
CA SER A 395 24.10 -14.90 1.86
C SER A 395 23.38 -13.68 2.45
N LYS A 396 24.13 -12.76 3.08
CA LYS A 396 23.59 -11.48 3.57
C LYS A 396 22.98 -10.63 2.45
N TYR A 397 23.46 -10.77 1.22
CA TYR A 397 22.97 -10.00 0.07
C TYR A 397 21.57 -10.42 -0.37
N GLU A 398 21.12 -11.63 -0.04
CA GLU A 398 19.73 -12.08 -0.29
C GLU A 398 18.71 -11.29 0.52
N THR A 399 19.12 -10.60 1.58
CA THR A 399 18.22 -9.77 2.40
C THR A 399 17.98 -8.38 1.83
N VAL A 400 18.59 -8.04 0.69
CA VAL A 400 18.47 -6.73 0.04
C VAL A 400 17.35 -6.78 -1.01
N PRO A 401 16.38 -5.85 -0.97
CA PRO A 401 15.32 -5.77 -1.98
C PRO A 401 15.85 -5.28 -3.33
N ASN A 402 15.01 -5.35 -4.36
CA ASN A 402 15.33 -4.80 -5.69
C ASN A 402 15.41 -3.27 -5.61
N ILE A 403 16.62 -2.73 -5.49
CA ILE A 403 16.87 -1.30 -5.33
C ILE A 403 16.36 -0.49 -6.53
N PRO A 404 16.70 -0.79 -7.80
CA PRO A 404 16.24 -0.01 -8.93
C PRO A 404 14.71 0.10 -9.02
N LEU A 405 14.00 -1.02 -8.86
CA LEU A 405 12.55 -1.03 -8.94
C LEU A 405 11.92 -0.21 -7.79
N THR A 406 12.44 -0.35 -6.58
CA THR A 406 11.95 0.39 -5.40
C THR A 406 12.22 1.90 -5.55
N TYR A 407 13.42 2.27 -5.97
CA TYR A 407 13.84 3.65 -6.17
C TYR A 407 13.00 4.38 -7.22
N TYR A 408 12.88 3.82 -8.44
CA TYR A 408 12.15 4.49 -9.51
C TYR A 408 10.65 4.55 -9.22
N SER A 409 10.07 3.51 -8.63
CA SER A 409 8.65 3.53 -8.23
C SER A 409 8.40 4.62 -7.18
N PHE A 410 9.30 4.80 -6.22
CA PHE A 410 9.19 5.86 -5.23
C PHE A 410 9.25 7.26 -5.87
N ARG A 411 10.18 7.51 -6.79
CA ARG A 411 10.30 8.78 -7.52
C ARG A 411 9.06 9.08 -8.37
N VAL A 412 8.51 8.08 -9.06
CA VAL A 412 7.27 8.22 -9.84
C VAL A 412 6.10 8.60 -8.93
N MET A 413 5.93 7.89 -7.81
CA MET A 413 4.86 8.16 -6.85
C MET A 413 4.93 9.59 -6.31
N VAL A 414 6.09 9.99 -5.80
CA VAL A 414 6.28 11.30 -5.16
C VAL A 414 6.18 12.44 -6.19
N GLY A 415 6.81 12.30 -7.35
CA GLY A 415 6.79 13.30 -8.41
C GLY A 415 5.36 13.54 -8.93
N LEU A 416 4.60 12.48 -9.18
CA LEU A 416 3.20 12.60 -9.57
C LEU A 416 2.35 13.18 -8.44
N GLY A 417 2.59 12.80 -7.18
CA GLY A 417 1.90 13.35 -6.02
C GLY A 417 2.05 14.87 -5.92
N GLY A 418 3.25 15.40 -6.14
CA GLY A 418 3.50 16.85 -6.22
C GLY A 418 2.74 17.53 -7.36
N ALA A 419 2.74 16.92 -8.55
CA ALA A 419 1.98 17.43 -9.70
C ALA A 419 0.46 17.43 -9.43
N PHE A 420 -0.05 16.41 -8.74
CA PHE A 420 -1.47 16.31 -8.36
C PHE A 420 -1.87 17.44 -7.41
N LEU A 421 -1.07 17.68 -6.38
CA LEU A 421 -1.32 18.74 -5.41
C LEU A 421 -1.37 20.11 -6.10
N LEU A 422 -0.41 20.39 -6.98
CA LEU A 422 -0.35 21.64 -7.74
C LEU A 422 -1.56 21.78 -8.67
N LEU A 423 -1.94 20.75 -9.41
CA LEU A 423 -3.09 20.79 -10.30
C LEU A 423 -4.38 21.08 -9.53
N PHE A 424 -4.64 20.38 -8.41
CA PHE A 424 -5.84 20.61 -7.62
C PHE A 424 -5.88 21.97 -6.94
N LEU A 425 -4.74 22.53 -6.55
CA LEU A 425 -4.65 23.90 -6.06
C LEU A 425 -5.11 24.90 -7.15
N ILE A 426 -4.58 24.77 -8.35
CA ILE A 426 -4.93 25.63 -9.50
C ILE A 426 -6.42 25.44 -9.85
N LEU A 427 -6.90 24.21 -9.94
CA LEU A 427 -8.29 23.89 -10.24
C LEU A 427 -9.26 24.44 -9.20
N THR A 428 -8.92 24.38 -7.93
CA THR A 428 -9.74 24.92 -6.84
C THR A 428 -9.87 26.43 -6.98
N TRP A 429 -8.76 27.14 -7.27
CA TRP A 429 -8.80 28.55 -7.53
C TRP A 429 -9.67 28.91 -8.74
N TYR A 430 -9.54 28.17 -9.87
CA TYR A 430 -10.39 28.37 -11.04
C TYR A 430 -11.87 28.08 -10.76
N ALA A 431 -12.18 27.00 -10.04
CA ALA A 431 -13.55 26.59 -9.76
C ALA A 431 -14.34 27.64 -8.96
N TYR A 432 -13.67 28.40 -8.09
CA TYR A 432 -14.33 29.42 -7.25
C TYR A 432 -14.18 30.85 -7.78
N LYS A 433 -13.03 31.21 -8.31
CA LYS A 433 -12.74 32.60 -8.70
C LYS A 433 -12.90 32.88 -10.21
N ARG A 434 -12.77 31.86 -11.06
CA ARG A 434 -12.81 31.97 -12.51
C ARG A 434 -13.60 30.84 -13.20
N ASN A 435 -14.66 30.37 -12.58
CA ASN A 435 -15.44 29.23 -13.07
C ASN A 435 -15.91 29.38 -14.53
N GLU A 436 -16.22 30.60 -14.98
CA GLU A 436 -16.61 30.85 -16.36
C GLU A 436 -15.47 30.65 -17.36
N LYS A 437 -14.22 30.97 -16.96
CA LYS A 437 -13.04 30.81 -17.79
C LYS A 437 -12.51 29.36 -17.80
N LEU A 438 -12.97 28.50 -16.89
CA LEU A 438 -12.49 27.13 -16.79
C LEU A 438 -12.69 26.37 -18.10
N ALA A 439 -13.86 26.50 -18.73
CA ALA A 439 -14.16 25.85 -20.01
C ALA A 439 -13.28 26.34 -21.19
N SER A 440 -12.74 27.56 -21.11
CA SER A 440 -11.84 28.13 -22.13
C SER A 440 -10.36 27.85 -21.86
N THR A 441 -10.00 27.42 -20.64
CA THR A 441 -8.61 27.18 -20.24
C THR A 441 -8.17 25.75 -20.65
N ARG A 442 -7.96 25.57 -21.96
CA ARG A 442 -7.73 24.23 -22.57
C ARG A 442 -6.54 23.47 -21.99
N TRP A 443 -5.44 24.16 -21.68
CA TRP A 443 -4.27 23.48 -21.11
C TRP A 443 -4.57 22.81 -19.78
N LEU A 444 -5.37 23.45 -18.93
CA LEU A 444 -5.75 22.92 -17.63
C LEU A 444 -6.66 21.68 -17.75
N LEU A 445 -7.57 21.71 -18.74
CA LEU A 445 -8.44 20.56 -19.05
C LEU A 445 -7.63 19.38 -19.61
N TRP A 446 -6.66 19.63 -20.48
CA TRP A 446 -5.77 18.60 -20.99
C TRP A 446 -4.86 18.04 -19.91
N ALA A 447 -4.28 18.89 -19.05
CA ALA A 447 -3.52 18.45 -17.89
C ALA A 447 -4.36 17.52 -16.98
N SER A 448 -5.63 17.88 -16.72
CA SER A 448 -6.55 17.06 -15.95
C SER A 448 -6.78 15.68 -16.58
N ILE A 449 -6.95 15.60 -17.90
CA ILE A 449 -7.16 14.33 -18.61
C ILE A 449 -5.90 13.48 -18.61
N ILE A 450 -4.73 14.08 -18.87
CA ILE A 450 -3.44 13.35 -18.91
C ILE A 450 -3.07 12.82 -17.52
N LEU A 451 -3.28 13.60 -16.47
CA LEU A 451 -2.97 13.18 -15.10
C LEU A 451 -3.98 12.16 -14.54
N THR A 452 -5.18 12.02 -15.15
CA THR A 452 -6.16 11.02 -14.70
C THR A 452 -5.61 9.58 -14.70
N PRO A 453 -5.12 9.00 -15.81
CA PRO A 453 -4.53 7.66 -15.77
C PRO A 453 -3.25 7.60 -14.93
N LEU A 454 -2.50 8.68 -14.82
CA LEU A 454 -1.29 8.74 -14.02
C LEU A 454 -1.57 8.67 -12.51
N ALA A 455 -2.81 8.92 -12.07
CA ALA A 455 -3.20 8.69 -10.68
C ALA A 455 -3.16 7.18 -10.33
N TRP A 456 -3.55 6.29 -11.24
CA TRP A 456 -3.36 4.85 -11.07
C TRP A 456 -1.88 4.46 -11.08
N VAL A 457 -1.10 5.03 -12.00
CA VAL A 457 0.36 4.77 -12.04
C VAL A 457 1.03 5.15 -10.73
N ALA A 458 0.70 6.31 -10.15
CA ALA A 458 1.24 6.74 -8.87
C ALA A 458 0.83 5.79 -7.73
N SER A 459 -0.42 5.37 -7.72
CA SER A 459 -0.98 4.47 -6.69
C SER A 459 -0.36 3.07 -6.76
N GLU A 460 -0.21 2.50 -7.95
CA GLU A 460 0.47 1.22 -8.17
C GLU A 460 1.97 1.30 -7.84
N ALA A 461 2.63 2.40 -8.21
CA ALA A 461 4.02 2.64 -7.84
C ALA A 461 4.20 2.65 -6.31
N GLY A 462 3.24 3.22 -5.56
CA GLY A 462 3.21 3.17 -4.10
C GLY A 462 3.17 1.73 -3.56
N TRP A 463 2.36 0.85 -4.15
CA TRP A 463 2.34 -0.56 -3.78
C TRP A 463 3.63 -1.29 -4.16
N VAL A 464 4.22 -0.99 -5.31
CA VAL A 464 5.54 -1.54 -5.66
C VAL A 464 6.57 -1.16 -4.60
N VAL A 465 6.62 0.10 -4.16
CA VAL A 465 7.51 0.53 -3.07
C VAL A 465 7.21 -0.24 -1.78
N ALA A 466 5.94 -0.37 -1.40
CA ALA A 466 5.53 -1.03 -0.17
C ALA A 466 5.91 -2.52 -0.16
N GLU A 467 5.67 -3.24 -1.26
CA GLU A 467 5.74 -4.69 -1.32
C GLU A 467 7.06 -5.22 -1.89
N VAL A 468 7.64 -4.57 -2.91
CA VAL A 468 8.98 -4.93 -3.41
C VAL A 468 10.06 -4.43 -2.47
N GLY A 469 9.89 -3.23 -1.89
CA GLY A 469 10.84 -2.66 -0.93
C GLY A 469 10.96 -3.47 0.37
N ARG A 470 9.99 -4.32 0.72
CA ARG A 470 10.09 -5.23 1.87
C ARG A 470 10.68 -6.60 1.55
N GLN A 471 10.91 -6.91 0.28
CA GLN A 471 11.52 -8.20 -0.09
C GLN A 471 12.92 -8.34 0.53
N PRO A 472 13.32 -9.58 0.88
CA PRO A 472 12.67 -10.87 0.61
C PRO A 472 11.62 -11.30 1.65
N TRP A 473 11.15 -10.40 2.47
CA TRP A 473 10.27 -10.73 3.61
C TRP A 473 8.80 -10.83 3.21
N THR A 474 8.15 -11.91 3.62
CA THR A 474 6.69 -11.99 3.76
C THR A 474 6.27 -11.37 5.10
N ILE A 475 6.96 -11.73 6.18
CA ILE A 475 6.83 -11.07 7.48
C ILE A 475 8.23 -10.60 7.87
N GLN A 476 8.35 -9.31 8.13
CA GLN A 476 9.63 -8.66 8.39
C GLN A 476 10.44 -9.41 9.46
N ASN A 477 11.68 -9.78 9.15
CA ASN A 477 12.64 -10.49 9.98
C ASN A 477 12.25 -11.93 10.39
N LEU A 478 10.98 -12.36 10.20
CA LEU A 478 10.47 -13.63 10.71
C LEU A 478 10.24 -14.68 9.63
N LEU A 479 9.69 -14.29 8.48
CA LEU A 479 9.32 -15.24 7.44
C LEU A 479 9.71 -14.73 6.05
N PRO A 480 10.74 -15.31 5.43
CA PRO A 480 11.07 -14.97 4.04
C PRO A 480 10.08 -15.64 3.06
N VAL A 481 10.00 -15.09 1.85
CA VAL A 481 9.04 -15.51 0.82
C VAL A 481 9.14 -17.00 0.48
N HIS A 482 10.35 -17.53 0.33
CA HIS A 482 10.53 -18.94 -0.04
C HIS A 482 10.09 -19.93 1.05
N ALA A 483 10.00 -19.48 2.31
CA ALA A 483 9.45 -20.27 3.41
C ALA A 483 7.92 -20.11 3.58
N ALA A 484 7.35 -19.04 3.00
CA ALA A 484 5.93 -18.67 3.15
C ALA A 484 5.01 -19.36 2.14
N ILE A 485 5.52 -19.81 1.00
CA ILE A 485 4.74 -20.43 -0.08
C ILE A 485 4.26 -21.83 0.25
N SER A 486 3.17 -22.22 -0.38
CA SER A 486 2.64 -23.59 -0.32
C SER A 486 3.55 -24.60 -1.05
N LYS A 487 3.56 -25.83 -0.59
CA LYS A 487 4.26 -26.95 -1.27
C LYS A 487 3.37 -27.51 -2.38
N ILE A 488 3.31 -26.83 -3.51
CA ILE A 488 2.55 -27.19 -4.70
C ILE A 488 3.46 -27.22 -5.93
N GLU A 489 2.98 -27.74 -7.04
CA GLU A 489 3.75 -27.71 -8.29
C GLU A 489 3.73 -26.34 -8.94
N ALA A 490 4.88 -25.87 -9.42
CA ALA A 490 4.99 -24.59 -10.13
C ALA A 490 4.11 -24.54 -11.40
N SER A 491 3.91 -25.67 -12.09
CA SER A 491 3.00 -25.81 -13.22
C SER A 491 1.56 -25.43 -12.90
N SER A 492 1.06 -25.82 -11.73
CA SER A 492 -0.29 -25.46 -11.26
C SER A 492 -0.42 -23.94 -11.05
N VAL A 493 0.62 -23.31 -10.50
CA VAL A 493 0.65 -21.85 -10.32
C VAL A 493 0.71 -21.12 -11.66
N MET A 494 1.49 -21.62 -12.63
CA MET A 494 1.55 -21.06 -13.99
C MET A 494 0.19 -21.09 -14.69
N ILE A 495 -0.53 -22.21 -14.58
CA ILE A 495 -1.87 -22.36 -15.18
C ILE A 495 -2.84 -21.37 -14.52
N THR A 496 -2.88 -21.30 -13.20
CA THR A 496 -3.78 -20.37 -12.49
C THR A 496 -3.40 -18.93 -12.72
N PHE A 497 -2.12 -18.59 -12.84
CA PHE A 497 -1.66 -17.27 -13.26
C PHE A 497 -2.23 -16.88 -14.64
N ALA A 498 -2.11 -17.75 -15.63
CA ALA A 498 -2.62 -17.49 -16.99
C ALA A 498 -4.16 -17.33 -17.00
N LEU A 499 -4.88 -18.16 -16.23
CA LEU A 499 -6.33 -18.07 -16.10
C LEU A 499 -6.75 -16.75 -15.41
N PHE A 500 -6.10 -16.34 -14.34
CA PHE A 500 -6.42 -15.07 -13.66
C PHE A 500 -6.05 -13.87 -14.52
N PHE A 501 -4.92 -13.88 -15.21
CA PHE A 501 -4.55 -12.83 -16.15
C PHE A 501 -5.64 -12.63 -17.23
N LEU A 502 -6.09 -13.73 -17.84
CA LEU A 502 -7.15 -13.69 -18.84
C LEU A 502 -8.47 -13.18 -18.26
N LEU A 503 -8.91 -13.74 -17.13
CA LEU A 503 -10.16 -13.39 -16.47
C LEU A 503 -10.19 -11.90 -16.08
N PHE A 504 -9.16 -11.42 -15.38
CA PHE A 504 -9.09 -10.03 -14.95
C PHE A 504 -8.99 -9.06 -16.11
N THR A 505 -8.26 -9.43 -17.17
CA THR A 505 -8.20 -8.61 -18.40
C THR A 505 -9.58 -8.49 -19.04
N ILE A 506 -10.33 -9.59 -19.15
CA ILE A 506 -11.72 -9.57 -19.68
C ILE A 506 -12.61 -8.67 -18.82
N MET A 507 -12.53 -8.80 -17.50
CA MET A 507 -13.30 -7.99 -16.56
C MET A 507 -12.98 -6.50 -16.70
N LEU A 508 -11.69 -6.14 -16.77
CA LEU A 508 -11.23 -4.76 -16.94
C LEU A 508 -11.70 -4.17 -18.28
N VAL A 509 -11.57 -4.93 -19.37
CA VAL A 509 -12.04 -4.49 -20.69
C VAL A 509 -13.57 -4.30 -20.70
N ALA A 510 -14.32 -5.21 -20.07
CA ALA A 510 -15.77 -5.09 -19.92
C ALA A 510 -16.14 -3.83 -19.14
N GLU A 511 -15.48 -3.58 -17.99
CA GLU A 511 -15.71 -2.39 -17.18
C GLU A 511 -15.44 -1.10 -17.95
N ILE A 512 -14.28 -0.99 -18.59
CA ILE A 512 -13.91 0.19 -19.38
C ILE A 512 -14.98 0.45 -20.46
N ASN A 513 -15.47 -0.58 -21.14
CA ASN A 513 -16.49 -0.43 -22.17
C ASN A 513 -17.83 0.02 -21.60
N ILE A 514 -18.27 -0.55 -20.46
CA ILE A 514 -19.51 -0.16 -19.79
C ILE A 514 -19.42 1.27 -19.26
N MET A 515 -18.30 1.63 -18.61
CA MET A 515 -18.04 2.99 -18.12
C MET A 515 -18.00 4.00 -19.27
N ARG A 516 -17.30 3.71 -20.37
CA ARG A 516 -17.28 4.58 -21.55
C ARG A 516 -18.68 4.82 -22.10
N LYS A 517 -19.53 3.78 -22.16
CA LYS A 517 -20.93 3.91 -22.60
C LYS A 517 -21.71 4.80 -21.63
N ALA A 518 -21.60 4.60 -20.32
CA ALA A 518 -22.26 5.41 -19.30
C ALA A 518 -21.81 6.89 -19.36
N ILE A 519 -20.52 7.16 -19.46
CA ILE A 519 -19.96 8.51 -19.60
C ILE A 519 -20.43 9.16 -20.91
N LYS A 520 -20.50 8.39 -22.01
CA LYS A 520 -21.00 8.90 -23.29
C LYS A 520 -22.50 9.21 -23.24
N GLN A 521 -23.30 8.48 -22.51
CA GLN A 521 -24.71 8.77 -22.27
C GLN A 521 -24.88 10.08 -21.48
N GLY A 522 -24.09 10.28 -20.42
CA GLY A 522 -24.13 11.48 -19.58
C GLY A 522 -25.21 11.43 -18.50
N PRO A 523 -25.33 12.52 -17.68
CA PRO A 523 -26.21 12.56 -16.52
C PRO A 523 -27.71 12.74 -16.85
N ASP A 524 -28.07 13.15 -18.07
CA ASP A 524 -29.45 13.52 -18.43
C ASP A 524 -30.35 12.34 -18.78
N GLN A 525 -29.83 11.13 -18.86
CA GLN A 525 -30.57 9.89 -19.15
C GLN A 525 -30.91 9.05 -17.90
N HIS A 526 -30.86 9.68 -16.72
CA HIS A 526 -31.04 8.96 -15.44
C HIS A 526 -32.08 9.61 -14.52
#